data_6fb44761b90975227a817a39a58c1386
#
_entry.id   6fb44761b90975227a817a39a58c1386
#
_cell.length_a   1.000
_cell.length_b   1.000
_cell.length_c   1.000
_cell.angle_alpha   90.00
_cell.angle_beta   90.00
_cell.angle_gamma   90.00
#
_symmetry.space_group_name_H-M   'P 1'
#
loop_
_entity.id
_entity.type
_entity.pdbx_description
1 polymer ?
#
loop_
_entity_poly.entity_id
_entity_poly.type
_entity_poly.pdbx_seq_one_letter_code
_entity_poly.pdbx_strand_id
1 'polypeptide(L)'
;MDIKKLIIEEIGLSNSSYERLIEVTERFSLKKKDFLLQQGKVCTFIGFVEKGTLRSYIEKDGEEYTSDFYTDGSFTTSYRSFLTKEPSIGSIQALENSLILSLSKSNYELLLQESNEWYKLGKYIADTLFIRKCRKESSLLMDSALDRYKLLLRTFPHIEQHVSQYHIASYLGIKPESLSTLKSLNIGQ
;
A
#
# COMPACT_ATOMS: atom_id res chain seq x y z
N MET A 1 3.61 12.44 1.33
CA MET A 1 4.88 12.77 2.06
C MET A 1 6.04 12.54 1.12
N ASP A 2 7.05 13.43 1.12
CA ASP A 2 8.26 13.25 0.30
C ASP A 2 9.11 12.11 0.87
N ILE A 3 9.64 11.25 0.00
CA ILE A 3 10.47 10.09 0.41
C ILE A 3 11.74 10.53 1.15
N LYS A 4 12.34 11.66 0.79
CA LYS A 4 13.54 12.17 1.49
C LYS A 4 13.22 12.46 2.95
N LYS A 5 12.12 13.15 3.21
CA LYS A 5 11.66 13.45 4.56
C LYS A 5 11.37 12.18 5.35
N LEU A 6 10.70 11.21 4.75
CA LEU A 6 10.43 9.92 5.35
C LEU A 6 11.72 9.19 5.77
N ILE A 7 12.68 9.08 4.84
CA ILE A 7 13.94 8.36 5.06
C ILE A 7 14.79 9.01 6.16
N ILE A 8 14.90 10.34 6.15
CA ILE A 8 15.78 11.08 7.08
C ILE A 8 15.10 11.33 8.43
N GLU A 9 13.87 11.88 8.43
CA GLU A 9 13.24 12.34 9.65
C GLU A 9 12.49 11.24 10.41
N GLU A 10 11.83 10.30 9.70
CA GLU A 10 11.03 9.27 10.36
C GLU A 10 11.79 7.96 10.56
N ILE A 11 12.53 7.50 9.53
CA ILE A 11 13.30 6.26 9.62
C ILE A 11 14.64 6.51 10.32
N GLY A 12 15.17 7.73 10.25
CA GLY A 12 16.42 8.12 10.90
C GLY A 12 17.66 7.60 10.19
N LEU A 13 17.63 7.59 8.85
CA LEU A 13 18.79 7.32 8.02
C LEU A 13 19.50 8.64 7.66
N SER A 14 20.77 8.54 7.26
CA SER A 14 21.59 9.70 6.89
C SER A 14 21.24 10.25 5.49
N ASN A 15 21.69 11.47 5.18
CA ASN A 15 21.58 12.00 3.81
C ASN A 15 22.33 11.13 2.79
N SER A 16 23.51 10.60 3.14
CA SER A 16 24.26 9.70 2.26
C SER A 16 23.52 8.40 2.02
N SER A 17 22.82 7.86 3.01
CA SER A 17 21.96 6.68 2.84
C SER A 17 20.77 6.99 1.94
N TYR A 18 20.17 8.18 2.06
CA TYR A 18 19.12 8.60 1.12
C TYR A 18 19.65 8.65 -0.33
N GLU A 19 20.79 9.29 -0.56
CA GLU A 19 21.42 9.35 -1.89
C GLU A 19 21.69 7.94 -2.43
N ARG A 20 22.26 7.07 -1.60
CA ARG A 20 22.51 5.65 -1.96
C ARG A 20 21.23 4.90 -2.30
N LEU A 21 20.15 5.12 -1.55
CA LEU A 21 18.84 4.51 -1.85
C LEU A 21 18.33 4.95 -3.24
N ILE A 22 18.43 6.25 -3.55
CA ILE A 22 17.99 6.76 -4.85
C ILE A 22 18.81 6.19 -6.01
N GLU A 23 20.12 6.02 -5.85
CA GLU A 23 20.99 5.42 -6.87
C GLU A 23 20.58 3.98 -7.24
N VAL A 24 20.09 3.19 -6.28
CA VAL A 24 19.72 1.78 -6.48
C VAL A 24 18.23 1.56 -6.71
N THR A 25 17.44 2.63 -6.77
CA THR A 25 16.01 2.59 -7.07
C THR A 25 15.74 2.99 -8.52
N GLU A 26 14.65 2.47 -9.07
CA GLU A 26 14.14 2.81 -10.38
C GLU A 26 12.83 3.59 -10.24
N ARG A 27 12.70 4.70 -11.00
CA ARG A 27 11.46 5.49 -11.06
C ARG A 27 10.74 5.23 -12.37
N PHE A 28 9.46 4.89 -12.30
CA PHE A 28 8.62 4.70 -13.47
C PHE A 28 7.17 5.12 -13.23
N SER A 29 6.44 5.34 -14.32
CA SER A 29 5.03 5.73 -14.30
C SER A 29 4.14 4.55 -14.64
N LEU A 30 3.00 4.47 -13.96
CA LEU A 30 1.89 3.57 -14.27
C LEU A 30 0.71 4.42 -14.76
N LYS A 31 0.09 3.98 -15.83
CA LYS A 31 -1.21 4.52 -16.25
C LYS A 31 -2.32 3.92 -15.39
N LYS A 32 -3.45 4.61 -15.33
CA LYS A 32 -4.65 4.06 -14.71
C LYS A 32 -4.96 2.68 -15.27
N LYS A 33 -5.22 1.71 -14.39
CA LYS A 33 -5.46 0.27 -14.65
C LYS A 33 -4.20 -0.56 -14.93
N ASP A 34 -3.01 0.02 -15.05
CA ASP A 34 -1.78 -0.76 -15.15
C ASP A 34 -1.54 -1.55 -13.86
N PHE A 35 -0.90 -2.70 -14.00
CA PHE A 35 -0.51 -3.54 -12.87
C PHE A 35 0.92 -3.25 -12.45
N LEU A 36 1.12 -2.99 -11.16
CA LEU A 36 2.43 -3.03 -10.52
C LEU A 36 2.84 -4.47 -10.22
N LEU A 37 1.86 -5.31 -9.85
CA LEU A 37 2.01 -6.75 -9.63
C LEU A 37 0.72 -7.47 -10.00
N GLN A 38 0.81 -8.58 -10.71
CA GLN A 38 -0.34 -9.44 -11.00
C GLN A 38 -0.34 -10.66 -10.08
N GLN A 39 -1.53 -11.11 -9.70
CA GLN A 39 -1.76 -12.36 -8.97
C GLN A 39 -1.05 -13.52 -9.66
N GLY A 40 -0.44 -14.42 -8.92
CA GLY A 40 0.33 -15.54 -9.44
C GLY A 40 1.78 -15.22 -9.83
N LYS A 41 2.18 -13.94 -9.87
CA LYS A 41 3.58 -13.54 -10.09
C LYS A 41 4.30 -13.39 -8.75
N VAL A 42 5.61 -13.66 -8.75
CA VAL A 42 6.47 -13.41 -7.56
C VAL A 42 6.78 -11.93 -7.46
N CYS A 43 6.59 -11.36 -6.27
CA CYS A 43 6.96 -9.97 -5.99
C CYS A 43 8.46 -9.88 -5.72
N THR A 44 9.16 -9.09 -6.53
CA THR A 44 10.63 -8.90 -6.45
C THR A 44 11.01 -7.46 -6.15
N PHE A 45 10.10 -6.67 -5.59
CA PHE A 45 10.32 -5.25 -5.32
C PHE A 45 9.60 -4.77 -4.06
N ILE A 46 10.09 -3.66 -3.54
CA ILE A 46 9.38 -2.76 -2.63
C ILE A 46 9.18 -1.45 -3.38
N GLY A 47 7.92 -1.05 -3.60
CA GLY A 47 7.56 0.21 -4.23
C GLY A 47 7.28 1.29 -3.19
N PHE A 48 7.54 2.54 -3.54
CA PHE A 48 7.09 3.73 -2.83
C PHE A 48 6.25 4.57 -3.79
N VAL A 49 5.04 4.91 -3.41
CA VAL A 49 4.12 5.73 -4.20
C VAL A 49 4.52 7.20 -4.02
N GLU A 50 5.24 7.75 -4.99
CA GLU A 50 5.58 9.18 -4.98
C GLU A 50 4.35 10.03 -5.27
N LYS A 51 3.49 9.56 -6.19
CA LYS A 51 2.23 10.19 -6.55
C LYS A 51 1.24 9.16 -7.07
N GLY A 52 -0.03 9.33 -6.72
CA GLY A 52 -1.14 8.52 -7.22
C GLY A 52 -1.73 7.58 -6.18
N THR A 53 -2.63 6.74 -6.66
CA THR A 53 -3.37 5.80 -5.81
C THR A 53 -3.40 4.42 -6.46
N LEU A 54 -2.98 3.41 -5.68
CA LEU A 54 -3.05 2.01 -6.07
C LEU A 54 -3.95 1.26 -5.09
N ARG A 55 -4.44 0.10 -5.52
CA ARG A 55 -5.11 -0.88 -4.66
C ARG A 55 -4.41 -2.22 -4.73
N SER A 56 -4.45 -2.98 -3.65
CA SER A 56 -4.25 -4.42 -3.72
C SER A 56 -5.59 -5.12 -3.58
N TYR A 57 -5.77 -6.21 -4.33
CA TYR A 57 -6.97 -7.03 -4.28
C TYR A 57 -6.65 -8.49 -4.60
N ILE A 58 -7.52 -9.37 -4.16
CA ILE A 58 -7.50 -10.80 -4.48
C ILE A 58 -8.69 -11.06 -5.38
N GLU A 59 -8.46 -11.75 -6.49
CA GLU A 59 -9.53 -12.25 -7.35
C GLU A 59 -9.82 -13.71 -6.99
N LYS A 60 -11.08 -14.01 -6.76
CA LYS A 60 -11.56 -15.36 -6.49
C LYS A 60 -12.97 -15.54 -7.05
N ASP A 61 -13.17 -16.58 -7.86
CA ASP A 61 -14.47 -16.94 -8.44
C ASP A 61 -15.10 -15.80 -9.28
N GLY A 62 -14.25 -14.97 -9.95
CA GLY A 62 -14.66 -13.82 -10.75
C GLY A 62 -14.97 -12.55 -9.95
N GLU A 63 -14.81 -12.58 -8.63
CA GLU A 63 -15.04 -11.43 -7.76
C GLU A 63 -13.71 -10.86 -7.23
N GLU A 64 -13.64 -9.52 -7.11
CA GLU A 64 -12.47 -8.80 -6.61
C GLU A 64 -12.66 -8.35 -5.15
N TYR A 65 -11.78 -8.79 -4.28
CA TYR A 65 -11.77 -8.43 -2.87
C TYR A 65 -10.63 -7.47 -2.58
N THR A 66 -10.93 -6.18 -2.43
CA THR A 66 -9.93 -5.15 -2.13
C THR A 66 -9.35 -5.36 -0.74
N SER A 67 -8.04 -5.59 -0.69
CA SER A 67 -7.32 -5.86 0.57
C SER A 67 -6.69 -4.61 1.15
N ASP A 68 -6.21 -3.67 0.32
CA ASP A 68 -5.58 -2.43 0.80
C ASP A 68 -5.55 -1.33 -0.28
N PHE A 69 -5.27 -0.09 0.14
CA PHE A 69 -4.96 1.04 -0.73
C PHE A 69 -3.57 1.59 -0.43
N TYR A 70 -2.93 2.16 -1.45
CA TYR A 70 -1.64 2.82 -1.35
C TYR A 70 -1.76 4.19 -2.00
N THR A 71 -1.49 5.22 -1.23
CA THR A 71 -1.59 6.63 -1.64
C THR A 71 -0.21 7.29 -1.59
N ASP A 72 -0.11 8.55 -1.97
CA ASP A 72 1.12 9.34 -1.90
C ASP A 72 1.85 9.13 -0.57
N GLY A 73 3.12 8.80 -0.63
CA GLY A 73 3.96 8.59 0.54
C GLY A 73 3.89 7.20 1.17
N SER A 74 3.16 6.24 0.57
CA SER A 74 3.09 4.88 1.12
C SER A 74 4.02 3.90 0.43
N PHE A 75 4.54 2.94 1.21
CA PHE A 75 5.18 1.75 0.65
C PHE A 75 4.13 0.76 0.14
N THR A 76 4.41 0.11 -0.98
CA THR A 76 3.57 -0.90 -1.62
C THR A 76 4.41 -2.12 -2.01
N THR A 77 3.92 -3.30 -1.68
CA THR A 77 4.53 -4.58 -2.06
C THR A 77 3.59 -5.73 -1.71
N SER A 78 3.72 -6.87 -2.34
CA SER A 78 3.18 -8.13 -1.82
C SER A 78 4.21 -8.74 -0.85
N TYR A 79 4.20 -8.26 0.41
CA TYR A 79 5.28 -8.50 1.37
C TYR A 79 5.52 -9.98 1.65
N ARG A 80 4.46 -10.81 1.75
CA ARG A 80 4.60 -12.26 1.87
C ARG A 80 5.38 -12.82 0.67
N SER A 81 4.95 -12.50 -0.56
CA SER A 81 5.61 -12.96 -1.78
C SER A 81 7.06 -12.47 -1.87
N PHE A 82 7.30 -11.21 -1.50
CA PHE A 82 8.64 -10.64 -1.45
C PHE A 82 9.58 -11.41 -0.51
N LEU A 83 9.10 -11.83 0.65
CA LEU A 83 9.90 -12.58 1.63
C LEU A 83 10.07 -14.04 1.22
N THR A 84 8.96 -14.73 0.91
CA THR A 84 8.95 -16.20 0.71
C THR A 84 9.31 -16.62 -0.71
N LYS A 85 9.35 -15.70 -1.68
CA LYS A 85 9.50 -15.99 -3.12
C LYS A 85 8.36 -16.84 -3.70
N GLU A 86 7.26 -17.02 -2.96
CA GLU A 86 6.06 -17.66 -3.45
C GLU A 86 5.24 -16.69 -4.32
N PRO A 87 4.42 -17.20 -5.26
CA PRO A 87 3.51 -16.38 -6.04
C PRO A 87 2.58 -15.52 -5.16
N SER A 88 2.36 -14.27 -5.55
CA SER A 88 1.43 -13.37 -4.87
C SER A 88 0.00 -13.89 -5.01
N ILE A 89 -0.73 -13.89 -3.89
CA ILE A 89 -2.16 -14.26 -3.86
C ILE A 89 -3.08 -13.16 -4.38
N GLY A 90 -2.55 -11.97 -4.62
CA GLY A 90 -3.32 -10.83 -5.10
C GLY A 90 -2.52 -9.96 -6.07
N SER A 91 -3.24 -9.04 -6.70
CA SER A 91 -2.71 -8.04 -7.63
C SER A 91 -2.54 -6.69 -6.95
N ILE A 92 -1.62 -5.85 -7.46
CA ILE A 92 -1.50 -4.43 -7.14
C ILE A 92 -1.71 -3.65 -8.44
N GLN A 93 -2.74 -2.78 -8.47
CA GLN A 93 -3.18 -2.08 -9.66
C GLN A 93 -3.31 -0.58 -9.41
N ALA A 94 -2.88 0.24 -10.36
CA ALA A 94 -3.05 1.69 -10.32
C ALA A 94 -4.52 2.09 -10.58
N LEU A 95 -5.08 2.90 -9.69
CA LEU A 95 -6.44 3.46 -9.83
C LEU A 95 -6.45 4.79 -10.59
N GLU A 96 -5.30 5.43 -10.70
CA GLU A 96 -5.03 6.64 -11.48
C GLU A 96 -3.60 6.61 -12.01
N ASN A 97 -3.20 7.60 -12.81
CA ASN A 97 -1.82 7.73 -13.25
C ASN A 97 -0.92 7.94 -12.04
N SER A 98 0.05 7.08 -11.86
CA SER A 98 0.86 7.01 -10.64
C SER A 98 2.35 7.01 -10.96
N LEU A 99 3.15 7.56 -10.05
CA LEU A 99 4.61 7.56 -10.12
C LEU A 99 5.15 6.72 -8.96
N ILE A 100 5.97 5.73 -9.30
CA ILE A 100 6.50 4.75 -8.36
C ILE A 100 8.02 4.80 -8.34
N LEU A 101 8.59 4.85 -7.15
CA LEU A 101 10.00 4.57 -6.92
C LEU A 101 10.11 3.12 -6.45
N SER A 102 10.89 2.30 -7.13
CA SER A 102 10.96 0.85 -6.91
C SER A 102 12.36 0.43 -6.48
N LEU A 103 12.45 -0.25 -5.36
CA LEU A 103 13.66 -0.92 -4.90
C LEU A 103 13.55 -2.41 -5.19
N SER A 104 14.40 -2.93 -6.06
CA SER A 104 14.43 -4.37 -6.36
C SER A 104 14.87 -5.19 -5.14
N LYS A 105 14.46 -6.46 -5.07
CA LYS A 105 14.88 -7.36 -3.99
C LYS A 105 16.40 -7.54 -3.94
N SER A 106 17.05 -7.63 -5.09
CA SER A 106 18.52 -7.73 -5.17
C SER A 106 19.20 -6.48 -4.59
N ASN A 107 18.72 -5.29 -4.94
CA ASN A 107 19.27 -4.05 -4.40
C ASN A 107 18.95 -3.87 -2.90
N TYR A 108 17.77 -4.29 -2.45
CA TYR A 108 17.44 -4.30 -1.02
C TYR A 108 18.40 -5.23 -0.23
N GLU A 109 18.66 -6.44 -0.74
CA GLU A 109 19.60 -7.39 -0.12
C GLU A 109 21.05 -6.85 -0.16
N LEU A 110 21.44 -6.16 -1.24
CA LEU A 110 22.75 -5.49 -1.34
C LEU A 110 22.90 -4.40 -0.27
N LEU A 111 21.91 -3.51 -0.12
CA LEU A 111 21.94 -2.48 0.91
C LEU A 111 22.10 -3.08 2.32
N LEU A 112 21.41 -4.16 2.63
CA LEU A 112 21.55 -4.84 3.93
C LEU A 112 22.95 -5.39 4.18
N GLN A 113 23.71 -5.73 3.12
CA GLN A 113 25.10 -6.17 3.22
C GLN A 113 26.07 -4.98 3.36
N GLU A 114 25.73 -3.80 2.81
CA GLU A 114 26.56 -2.60 2.89
C GLU A 114 26.61 -2.04 4.31
N SER A 115 25.48 -2.00 5.03
CA SER A 115 25.40 -1.45 6.38
C SER A 115 24.20 -1.97 7.17
N ASN A 116 24.40 -2.20 8.47
CA ASN A 116 23.32 -2.56 9.39
C ASN A 116 22.24 -1.47 9.56
N GLU A 117 22.52 -0.22 9.19
CA GLU A 117 21.51 0.84 9.29
C GLU A 117 20.31 0.60 8.37
N TRP A 118 20.47 -0.13 7.27
CA TRP A 118 19.39 -0.48 6.35
C TRP A 118 18.31 -1.38 6.95
N TYR A 119 18.62 -2.06 8.07
CA TYR A 119 17.59 -2.78 8.82
C TYR A 119 16.52 -1.84 9.38
N LYS A 120 16.83 -0.55 9.61
CA LYS A 120 15.82 0.45 10.00
C LYS A 120 14.76 0.62 8.91
N LEU A 121 15.17 0.69 7.63
CA LEU A 121 14.24 0.78 6.50
C LEU A 121 13.36 -0.47 6.43
N GLY A 122 13.97 -1.65 6.48
CA GLY A 122 13.24 -2.93 6.46
C GLY A 122 12.26 -3.06 7.62
N LYS A 123 12.70 -2.70 8.83
CA LYS A 123 11.85 -2.69 10.01
C LYS A 123 10.67 -1.71 9.87
N TYR A 124 10.92 -0.49 9.42
CA TYR A 124 9.87 0.52 9.21
C TYR A 124 8.80 0.02 8.24
N ILE A 125 9.22 -0.56 7.12
CA ILE A 125 8.31 -1.12 6.11
C ILE A 125 7.49 -2.27 6.70
N ALA A 126 8.16 -3.22 7.36
CA ALA A 126 7.50 -4.37 8.00
C ALA A 126 6.48 -3.94 9.06
N ASP A 127 6.89 -3.08 9.98
CA ASP A 127 6.03 -2.58 11.05
C ASP A 127 4.81 -1.85 10.50
N THR A 128 5.01 -0.96 9.52
CA THR A 128 3.93 -0.17 8.91
C THR A 128 2.90 -1.07 8.23
N LEU A 129 3.36 -2.02 7.42
CA LEU A 129 2.48 -2.96 6.72
C LEU A 129 1.78 -3.91 7.70
N PHE A 130 2.48 -4.42 8.71
CA PHE A 130 1.93 -5.33 9.71
C PHE A 130 0.87 -4.66 10.59
N ILE A 131 1.19 -3.49 11.15
CA ILE A 131 0.25 -2.73 12.00
C ILE A 131 -1.02 -2.40 11.23
N ARG A 132 -0.90 -1.96 9.97
CA ARG A 132 -2.04 -1.64 9.13
C ARG A 132 -2.90 -2.90 8.87
N LYS A 133 -2.27 -4.03 8.62
CA LYS A 133 -2.96 -5.30 8.40
C LYS A 133 -3.68 -5.78 9.66
N CYS A 134 -3.03 -5.78 10.81
CA CYS A 134 -3.65 -6.14 12.09
C CYS A 134 -4.84 -5.24 12.42
N ARG A 135 -4.70 -3.92 12.22
CA ARG A 135 -5.79 -2.96 12.45
C ARG A 135 -7.00 -3.24 11.55
N LYS A 136 -6.78 -3.51 10.27
CA LYS A 136 -7.85 -3.87 9.35
C LYS A 136 -8.52 -5.18 9.75
N GLU A 137 -7.76 -6.21 10.07
CA GLU A 137 -8.27 -7.52 10.48
C GLU A 137 -9.14 -7.39 11.74
N SER A 138 -8.63 -6.74 12.78
CA SER A 138 -9.39 -6.50 14.01
C SER A 138 -10.67 -5.71 13.73
N SER A 139 -10.60 -4.71 12.88
CA SER A 139 -11.75 -3.89 12.50
C SER A 139 -12.82 -4.69 11.74
N LEU A 140 -12.43 -5.58 10.85
CA LEU A 140 -13.38 -6.48 10.17
C LEU A 140 -14.08 -7.45 11.11
N LEU A 141 -13.42 -7.87 12.20
CA LEU A 141 -13.97 -8.82 13.18
C LEU A 141 -14.87 -8.15 14.22
N MET A 142 -14.57 -6.92 14.63
CA MET A 142 -15.18 -6.31 15.83
C MET A 142 -15.99 -5.05 15.54
N ASP A 143 -15.70 -4.31 14.48
CA ASP A 143 -16.28 -2.99 14.24
C ASP A 143 -17.56 -3.07 13.40
N SER A 144 -18.47 -2.12 13.63
CA SER A 144 -19.61 -1.91 12.75
C SER A 144 -19.14 -1.41 11.37
N ALA A 145 -19.97 -1.56 10.35
CA ALA A 145 -19.66 -1.04 9.01
C ALA A 145 -19.39 0.49 9.01
N LEU A 146 -20.10 1.24 9.86
CA LEU A 146 -19.90 2.68 10.03
C LEU A 146 -18.52 2.99 10.65
N ASP A 147 -18.11 2.23 11.68
CA ASP A 147 -16.80 2.44 12.32
C ASP A 147 -15.67 2.06 11.39
N ARG A 148 -15.81 1.00 10.59
CA ARG A 148 -14.87 0.65 9.52
C ARG A 148 -14.75 1.76 8.48
N TYR A 149 -15.86 2.36 8.09
CA TYR A 149 -15.85 3.50 7.16
C TYR A 149 -15.15 4.72 7.77
N LYS A 150 -15.44 5.08 9.03
CA LYS A 150 -14.73 6.15 9.74
C LYS A 150 -13.22 5.85 9.86
N LEU A 151 -12.84 4.61 10.11
CA LEU A 151 -11.44 4.18 10.15
C LEU A 151 -10.77 4.33 8.77
N LEU A 152 -11.45 3.95 7.69
CA LEU A 152 -10.95 4.15 6.31
C LEU A 152 -10.63 5.61 6.05
N LEU A 153 -11.56 6.54 6.35
CA LEU A 153 -11.38 7.98 6.10
C LEU A 153 -10.23 8.57 6.92
N ARG A 154 -10.00 8.07 8.15
CA ARG A 154 -8.85 8.48 8.97
C ARG A 154 -7.53 7.91 8.44
N THR A 155 -7.55 6.68 7.93
CA THR A 155 -6.35 6.00 7.41
C THR A 155 -5.93 6.53 6.05
N PHE A 156 -6.89 6.88 5.21
CA PHE A 156 -6.70 7.36 3.85
C PHE A 156 -7.50 8.65 3.63
N PRO A 157 -7.00 9.81 4.08
CA PRO A 157 -7.66 11.08 3.83
C PRO A 157 -7.92 11.29 2.32
N HIS A 158 -9.10 11.79 1.98
CA HIS A 158 -9.53 12.05 0.59
C HIS A 158 -9.67 10.82 -0.32
N ILE A 159 -9.63 9.61 0.21
CA ILE A 159 -9.69 8.37 -0.59
C ILE A 159 -10.89 8.31 -1.53
N GLU A 160 -12.01 8.90 -1.14
CA GLU A 160 -13.24 8.93 -1.93
C GLU A 160 -13.15 9.77 -3.22
N GLN A 161 -12.17 10.65 -3.32
CA GLN A 161 -11.90 11.43 -4.53
C GLN A 161 -11.11 10.63 -5.58
N HIS A 162 -10.39 9.61 -5.14
CA HIS A 162 -9.46 8.82 -5.97
C HIS A 162 -9.95 7.40 -6.23
N VAL A 163 -10.85 6.87 -5.38
CA VAL A 163 -11.26 5.47 -5.40
C VAL A 163 -12.77 5.36 -5.60
N SER A 164 -13.20 4.47 -6.50
CA SER A 164 -14.62 4.22 -6.74
C SER A 164 -15.32 3.65 -5.49
N GLN A 165 -16.62 3.94 -5.35
CA GLN A 165 -17.43 3.39 -4.26
C GLN A 165 -17.44 1.86 -4.25
N TYR A 166 -17.36 1.23 -5.42
CA TYR A 166 -17.25 -0.23 -5.54
C TYR A 166 -16.00 -0.77 -4.79
N HIS A 167 -14.83 -0.18 -5.03
CA HIS A 167 -13.60 -0.62 -4.36
C HIS A 167 -13.58 -0.27 -2.87
N ILE A 168 -14.18 0.85 -2.48
CA ILE A 168 -14.35 1.22 -1.06
C ILE A 168 -15.27 0.21 -0.35
N ALA A 169 -16.41 -0.11 -0.92
CA ALA A 169 -17.34 -1.09 -0.37
C ALA A 169 -16.68 -2.46 -0.22
N SER A 170 -15.96 -2.91 -1.27
CA SER A 170 -15.17 -4.16 -1.24
C SER A 170 -14.12 -4.14 -0.11
N TYR A 171 -13.38 -3.03 0.08
CA TYR A 171 -12.42 -2.89 1.18
C TYR A 171 -13.07 -2.98 2.57
N LEU A 172 -14.28 -2.42 2.70
CA LEU A 172 -15.05 -2.43 3.95
C LEU A 172 -15.78 -3.76 4.21
N GLY A 173 -15.79 -4.68 3.23
CA GLY A 173 -16.53 -5.95 3.33
C GLY A 173 -18.05 -5.75 3.35
N ILE A 174 -18.57 -4.78 2.59
CA ILE A 174 -20.00 -4.47 2.47
C ILE A 174 -20.41 -4.36 1.00
N LYS A 175 -21.72 -4.36 0.75
CA LYS A 175 -22.26 -4.11 -0.60
C LYS A 175 -22.20 -2.62 -0.95
N PRO A 176 -22.04 -2.24 -2.23
CA PRO A 176 -22.00 -0.84 -2.66
C PRO A 176 -23.24 -0.02 -2.23
N GLU A 177 -24.43 -0.63 -2.22
CA GLU A 177 -25.67 0.02 -1.80
C GLU A 177 -25.63 0.41 -0.31
N SER A 178 -25.03 -0.46 0.52
CA SER A 178 -24.85 -0.19 1.96
C SER A 178 -23.93 1.00 2.21
N LEU A 179 -22.91 1.21 1.34
CA LEU A 179 -22.00 2.35 1.48
C LEU A 179 -22.72 3.70 1.32
N SER A 180 -23.68 3.80 0.41
CA SER A 180 -24.47 5.03 0.21
C SER A 180 -25.24 5.41 1.48
N THR A 181 -25.81 4.43 2.18
CA THR A 181 -26.51 4.64 3.46
C THR A 181 -25.52 5.10 4.55
N LEU A 182 -24.34 4.48 4.62
CA LEU A 182 -23.30 4.88 5.61
C LEU A 182 -22.82 6.30 5.40
N LYS A 183 -22.69 6.75 4.15
CA LYS A 183 -22.30 8.14 3.83
C LYS A 183 -23.32 9.14 4.33
N SER A 184 -24.61 8.88 4.13
CA SER A 184 -25.67 9.76 4.62
C SER A 184 -25.68 9.91 6.14
N LEU A 185 -25.36 8.85 6.87
CA LEU A 185 -25.24 8.86 8.33
C LEU A 185 -24.00 9.64 8.82
N ASN A 186 -22.92 9.67 8.04
CA ASN A 186 -21.68 10.36 8.42
C ASN A 186 -21.72 11.88 8.13
N ILE A 187 -22.57 12.33 7.20
CA ILE A 187 -22.73 13.76 6.87
C ILE A 187 -23.54 14.52 7.94
N GLY A 188 -24.28 13.80 8.79
CA GLY A 188 -25.10 14.37 9.84
C GLY A 188 -24.40 14.56 11.20
N GLN A 189 -23.10 14.35 11.29
CA GLN A 189 -22.25 14.56 12.47
C GLN A 189 -21.13 15.56 12.14
#